data_14d8ce96a279f6b6b8c4d24149882958
#
_entry.id   14d8ce96a279f6b6b8c4d24149882958
#
_cell.length_a   1.000
_cell.length_b   1.000
_cell.length_c   1.000
_cell.angle_alpha   90.00
_cell.angle_beta   90.00
_cell.angle_gamma   90.00
#
_symmetry.space_group_name_H-M   'P 1'
#
loop_
_entity.id
_entity.type
_entity.pdbx_description
1 polymer ?
#
loop_
_entity_poly.entity_id
_entity_poly.type
_entity_poly.pdbx_seq_one_letter_code
_entity_poly.pdbx_strand_id
1 'polypeptide(L)'
;KEEYNCRLILEEFADNPFLPLFYKEPDRFALAVELFFMAERYKQLKDLLQTKDMFQNITISDYLFTKCLLFAKVNLPDEEFRLYQKLFEIINPQIVQPDIVIYLHTPVKKLQENIKKRNRDYEQSIPNDYLFTLQETYTQYIKQHNIKTLYVDAGNADFLGNEEHLKIIINALDKEYEDGQHYITLP
;
A
#
# COMPACT_ATOMS: atom_id res chain seq x y z
N LYS A 1 9.65 9.55 -11.31
CA LYS A 1 10.32 10.83 -10.96
C LYS A 1 10.90 11.53 -12.19
N GLU A 2 11.41 10.78 -13.15
CA GLU A 2 11.97 11.35 -14.39
C GLU A 2 10.89 11.95 -15.28
N GLU A 3 9.70 11.36 -15.34
CA GLU A 3 8.56 11.86 -16.14
C GLU A 3 7.82 13.04 -15.47
N TYR A 4 7.75 13.04 -14.13
CA TYR A 4 7.10 14.08 -13.36
C TYR A 4 8.08 14.71 -12.36
N ASN A 5 8.09 16.04 -12.25
CA ASN A 5 8.77 16.70 -11.14
C ASN A 5 7.93 16.50 -9.86
N CYS A 6 8.12 15.35 -9.20
CA CYS A 6 7.29 14.91 -8.08
C CYS A 6 8.08 14.63 -6.81
N ARG A 7 7.41 14.83 -5.68
CA ARG A 7 7.87 14.35 -4.37
C ARG A 7 7.55 12.86 -4.24
N LEU A 8 8.51 12.08 -3.77
CA LEU A 8 8.32 10.66 -3.48
C LEU A 8 8.24 10.44 -1.97
N ILE A 9 7.29 9.58 -1.56
CA ILE A 9 7.17 9.05 -0.21
C ILE A 9 7.24 7.54 -0.32
N LEU A 10 8.34 6.99 0.18
CA LEU A 10 8.60 5.56 0.15
C LEU A 10 8.48 4.98 1.56
N GLU A 11 7.88 3.81 1.68
CA GLU A 11 7.70 3.14 2.96
C GLU A 11 9.03 2.70 3.57
N GLU A 12 9.32 3.20 4.76
CA GLU A 12 10.48 2.81 5.57
C GLU A 12 10.11 1.61 6.45
N PHE A 13 10.33 0.40 5.95
CA PHE A 13 10.01 -0.85 6.67
C PHE A 13 11.20 -1.42 7.43
N ALA A 14 12.45 -1.05 7.04
CA ALA A 14 13.68 -1.66 7.56
C ALA A 14 13.92 -1.39 9.05
N ASP A 15 13.38 -0.28 9.56
CA ASP A 15 13.57 0.16 10.95
C ASP A 15 12.53 -0.41 11.92
N ASN A 16 11.59 -1.22 11.44
CA ASN A 16 10.60 -1.84 12.32
C ASN A 16 11.20 -3.04 13.09
N PRO A 17 11.53 -2.88 14.38
CA PRO A 17 12.18 -3.94 15.17
C PRO A 17 11.26 -5.12 15.45
N PHE A 18 9.94 -4.94 15.31
CA PHE A 18 8.94 -5.98 15.56
C PHE A 18 8.66 -6.84 14.33
N LEU A 19 9.03 -6.39 13.13
CA LEU A 19 8.70 -7.10 11.88
C LEU A 19 9.30 -8.51 11.82
N PRO A 20 10.59 -8.74 12.12
CA PRO A 20 11.16 -10.08 12.17
C PRO A 20 10.58 -10.96 13.30
N LEU A 21 10.15 -10.32 14.41
CA LEU A 21 9.53 -11.02 15.54
C LEU A 21 8.10 -11.44 15.19
N PHE A 22 7.35 -10.59 14.49
CA PHE A 22 6.00 -10.89 14.01
C PHE A 22 5.97 -12.13 13.14
N TYR A 23 6.87 -12.27 12.17
CA TYR A 23 6.90 -13.48 11.33
C TYR A 23 7.26 -14.77 12.08
N LYS A 24 7.88 -14.67 13.26
CA LYS A 24 8.18 -15.82 14.13
C LYS A 24 7.04 -16.15 15.11
N GLU A 25 6.46 -15.13 15.71
CA GLU A 25 5.42 -15.21 16.74
C GLU A 25 4.29 -14.18 16.43
N PRO A 26 3.45 -14.43 15.37
CA PRO A 26 2.45 -13.47 14.92
C PRO A 26 1.51 -13.03 16.04
N ASP A 27 0.95 -13.97 16.80
CA ASP A 27 -0.01 -13.70 17.87
C ASP A 27 0.52 -12.76 18.96
N ARG A 28 1.84 -12.73 19.15
CA ARG A 28 2.49 -11.92 20.18
C ARG A 28 2.86 -10.52 19.71
N PHE A 29 3.24 -10.39 18.46
CA PHE A 29 3.85 -9.15 17.95
C PHE A 29 3.00 -8.41 16.91
N ALA A 30 1.83 -8.96 16.54
CA ALA A 30 0.96 -8.34 15.53
C ALA A 30 0.59 -6.91 15.88
N LEU A 31 0.08 -6.66 17.10
CA LEU A 31 -0.32 -5.32 17.52
C LEU A 31 0.87 -4.35 17.54
N ALA A 32 2.03 -4.80 18.01
CA ALA A 32 3.23 -3.96 18.07
C ALA A 32 3.73 -3.57 16.68
N VAL A 33 3.73 -4.51 15.71
CA VAL A 33 4.16 -4.24 14.34
C VAL A 33 3.20 -3.28 13.64
N GLU A 34 1.89 -3.47 13.84
CA GLU A 34 0.88 -2.61 13.20
C GLU A 34 0.89 -1.19 13.77
N LEU A 35 1.03 -1.04 15.10
CA LEU A 35 1.15 0.27 15.74
C LEU A 35 2.42 1.01 15.31
N PHE A 36 3.53 0.30 15.15
CA PHE A 36 4.78 0.90 14.66
C PHE A 36 4.59 1.45 13.24
N PHE A 37 4.01 0.66 12.33
CA PHE A 37 3.74 1.13 10.97
C PHE A 37 2.75 2.29 10.92
N MET A 38 1.72 2.29 11.78
CA MET A 38 0.80 3.43 11.86
C MET A 38 1.53 4.71 12.27
N ALA A 39 2.39 4.62 13.28
CA ALA A 39 3.14 5.77 13.80
C ALA A 39 4.11 6.34 12.75
N GLU A 40 4.89 5.49 12.08
CA GLU A 40 5.86 5.93 11.07
C GLU A 40 5.17 6.50 9.83
N ARG A 41 4.13 5.86 9.31
CA ARG A 41 3.35 6.40 8.18
C ARG A 41 2.67 7.73 8.54
N TYR A 42 2.12 7.84 9.75
CA TYR A 42 1.56 9.11 10.22
C TYR A 42 2.60 10.22 10.24
N LYS A 43 3.78 9.96 10.80
CA LYS A 43 4.88 10.90 10.85
C LYS A 43 5.29 11.37 9.45
N GLN A 44 5.53 10.44 8.52
CA GLN A 44 5.91 10.75 7.13
C GLN A 44 4.85 11.60 6.43
N LEU A 45 3.57 11.24 6.56
CA LEU A 45 2.48 11.95 5.88
C LEU A 45 2.15 13.30 6.54
N LYS A 46 2.34 13.43 7.86
CA LYS A 46 2.18 14.69 8.57
C LYS A 46 3.23 15.72 8.13
N ASP A 47 4.46 15.31 7.92
CA ASP A 47 5.55 16.18 7.46
C ASP A 47 5.26 16.73 6.04
N LEU A 48 4.49 16.02 5.22
CA LEU A 48 3.97 16.53 3.95
C LEU A 48 3.11 17.78 4.10
N LEU A 49 2.25 17.82 5.10
CA LEU A 49 1.35 18.96 5.36
C LEU A 49 2.12 20.22 5.77
N GLN A 50 3.29 20.03 6.38
CA GLN A 50 4.11 21.13 6.90
C GLN A 50 5.07 21.70 5.86
N THR A 51 5.44 20.94 4.83
CA THR A 51 6.39 21.33 3.81
C THR A 51 5.70 21.44 2.44
N LYS A 52 5.11 22.60 2.16
CA LYS A 52 4.70 22.94 0.77
C LYS A 52 5.95 23.26 -0.04
N ASP A 53 6.36 22.33 -0.88
CA ASP A 53 7.34 22.63 -1.92
C ASP A 53 6.61 23.35 -3.06
N MET A 54 6.98 24.62 -3.30
CA MET A 54 6.36 25.43 -4.36
C MET A 54 6.74 24.97 -5.77
N PHE A 55 7.70 24.05 -5.88
CA PHE A 55 8.22 23.56 -7.16
C PHE A 55 7.75 22.12 -7.51
N GLN A 56 7.11 21.42 -6.57
CA GLN A 56 6.64 20.05 -6.77
C GLN A 56 5.13 19.96 -6.51
N ASN A 57 4.36 19.94 -7.59
CA ASN A 57 2.89 19.92 -7.52
C ASN A 57 2.31 18.51 -7.37
N ILE A 58 3.13 17.46 -7.61
CA ILE A 58 2.71 16.07 -7.56
C ILE A 58 3.45 15.35 -6.44
N THR A 59 2.71 14.58 -5.66
CA THR A 59 3.28 13.67 -4.66
C THR A 59 2.89 12.25 -5.01
N ILE A 60 3.85 11.34 -5.03
CA ILE A 60 3.63 9.91 -5.27
C ILE A 60 4.09 9.16 -4.02
N SER A 61 3.19 8.32 -3.49
CA SER A 61 3.49 7.42 -2.37
C SER A 61 3.37 5.97 -2.82
N ASP A 62 4.26 5.09 -2.35
CA ASP A 62 4.16 3.65 -2.60
C ASP A 62 3.25 2.94 -1.59
N TYR A 63 2.59 3.70 -0.71
CA TYR A 63 1.58 3.20 0.21
C TYR A 63 0.44 4.19 0.42
N LEU A 64 -0.69 3.66 0.89
CA LEU A 64 -1.81 4.42 1.46
C LEU A 64 -1.77 4.33 2.97
N PHE A 65 -2.17 5.39 3.68
CA PHE A 65 -2.33 5.31 5.15
C PHE A 65 -3.33 4.22 5.55
N THR A 66 -4.36 4.02 4.75
CA THR A 66 -5.35 2.94 4.90
C THR A 66 -4.74 1.53 4.94
N LYS A 67 -3.55 1.34 4.37
CA LYS A 67 -2.80 0.07 4.48
C LYS A 67 -2.67 -0.38 5.94
N CYS A 68 -2.51 0.55 6.89
CA CYS A 68 -2.49 0.25 8.32
C CYS A 68 -3.74 -0.52 8.78
N LEU A 69 -4.93 -0.03 8.38
CA LEU A 69 -6.19 -0.66 8.75
C LEU A 69 -6.38 -2.03 8.10
N LEU A 70 -5.98 -2.17 6.84
CA LEU A 70 -6.17 -3.41 6.07
C LEU A 70 -5.30 -4.56 6.61
N PHE A 71 -4.03 -4.26 6.94
CA PHE A 71 -3.14 -5.24 7.54
C PHE A 71 -3.57 -5.59 8.97
N ALA A 72 -3.92 -4.59 9.77
CA ALA A 72 -4.43 -4.81 11.12
C ALA A 72 -5.69 -5.71 11.13
N LYS A 73 -6.59 -5.54 10.15
CA LYS A 73 -7.79 -6.37 10.01
C LYS A 73 -7.46 -7.86 9.77
N VAL A 74 -6.36 -8.15 9.10
CA VAL A 74 -5.93 -9.52 8.80
C VAL A 74 -5.10 -10.10 9.94
N ASN A 75 -4.30 -9.26 10.62
CA ASN A 75 -3.28 -9.70 11.56
C ASN A 75 -3.74 -9.71 13.02
N LEU A 76 -4.75 -8.90 13.38
CA LEU A 76 -5.15 -8.73 14.78
C LEU A 76 -6.41 -9.54 15.13
N PRO A 77 -6.48 -10.09 16.34
CA PRO A 77 -7.73 -10.59 16.91
C PRO A 77 -8.77 -9.46 17.01
N ASP A 78 -10.05 -9.81 17.05
CA ASP A 78 -11.18 -8.87 16.99
C ASP A 78 -11.12 -7.76 18.04
N GLU A 79 -10.70 -8.07 19.27
CA GLU A 79 -10.59 -7.08 20.35
C GLU A 79 -9.50 -6.05 20.07
N GLU A 80 -8.33 -6.50 19.66
CA GLU A 80 -7.20 -5.65 19.32
C GLU A 80 -7.49 -4.84 18.05
N PHE A 81 -8.12 -5.46 17.05
CA PHE A 81 -8.52 -4.77 15.84
C PHE A 81 -9.52 -3.64 16.12
N ARG A 82 -10.52 -3.85 17.01
CA ARG A 82 -11.45 -2.79 17.41
C ARG A 82 -10.74 -1.61 18.09
N LEU A 83 -9.74 -1.87 18.92
CA LEU A 83 -8.93 -0.82 19.52
C LEU A 83 -8.10 -0.07 18.49
N TYR A 84 -7.45 -0.82 17.60
CA TYR A 84 -6.64 -0.27 16.49
C TYR A 84 -7.49 0.59 15.55
N GLN A 85 -8.68 0.13 15.19
CA GLN A 85 -9.61 0.86 14.35
C GLN A 85 -10.01 2.21 14.97
N LYS A 86 -10.26 2.28 16.26
CA LYS A 86 -10.55 3.56 16.96
C LYS A 86 -9.38 4.54 16.83
N LEU A 87 -8.14 4.06 16.98
CA LEU A 87 -6.95 4.90 16.80
C LEU A 87 -6.84 5.39 15.36
N PHE A 88 -7.05 4.49 14.40
CA PHE A 88 -7.05 4.83 12.98
C PHE A 88 -8.11 5.89 12.66
N GLU A 89 -9.34 5.76 13.16
CA GLU A 89 -10.43 6.72 12.93
C GLU A 89 -10.14 8.12 13.50
N ILE A 90 -9.34 8.23 14.57
CA ILE A 90 -8.87 9.51 15.11
C ILE A 90 -7.78 10.14 14.23
N ILE A 91 -6.89 9.33 13.68
CA ILE A 91 -5.70 9.77 12.98
C ILE A 91 -6.01 10.03 11.49
N ASN A 92 -6.74 9.15 10.82
CA ASN A 92 -6.96 9.18 9.39
C ASN A 92 -7.53 10.50 8.83
N PRO A 93 -8.46 11.20 9.52
CA PRO A 93 -8.95 12.50 9.07
C PRO A 93 -7.90 13.63 9.04
N GLN A 94 -6.75 13.42 9.70
CA GLN A 94 -5.65 14.37 9.74
C GLN A 94 -4.63 14.13 8.63
N ILE A 95 -4.80 13.06 7.85
CA ILE A 95 -3.90 12.64 6.78
C ILE A 95 -4.44 13.12 5.44
N VAL A 96 -3.54 13.60 4.58
CA VAL A 96 -3.88 13.93 3.18
C VAL A 96 -4.35 12.66 2.47
N GLN A 97 -5.54 12.73 1.90
CA GLN A 97 -6.04 11.63 1.08
C GLN A 97 -5.49 11.77 -0.35
N PRO A 98 -5.21 10.67 -1.05
CA PRO A 98 -4.77 10.72 -2.44
C PRO A 98 -5.91 11.13 -3.37
N ASP A 99 -5.61 11.87 -4.43
CA ASP A 99 -6.56 12.19 -5.49
C ASP A 99 -6.93 10.96 -6.31
N ILE A 100 -5.98 10.02 -6.45
CA ILE A 100 -6.16 8.77 -7.19
C ILE A 100 -5.27 7.67 -6.62
N VAL A 101 -5.76 6.45 -6.63
CA VAL A 101 -5.01 5.25 -6.22
C VAL A 101 -4.69 4.41 -7.44
N ILE A 102 -3.45 3.95 -7.57
CA ILE A 102 -3.07 2.92 -8.53
C ILE A 102 -2.95 1.60 -7.77
N TYR A 103 -3.85 0.68 -8.01
CA TYR A 103 -3.81 -0.65 -7.43
C TYR A 103 -3.21 -1.65 -8.42
N LEU A 104 -1.99 -2.11 -8.15
CA LEU A 104 -1.29 -3.09 -8.97
C LEU A 104 -1.70 -4.50 -8.51
N HIS A 105 -2.73 -5.05 -9.15
CA HIS A 105 -3.16 -6.41 -8.85
C HIS A 105 -2.17 -7.43 -9.40
N THR A 106 -1.65 -8.29 -8.54
CA THR A 106 -0.66 -9.31 -8.90
C THR A 106 -1.11 -10.66 -8.38
N PRO A 107 -1.28 -11.71 -9.19
CA PRO A 107 -1.69 -13.04 -8.73
C PRO A 107 -0.78 -13.57 -7.61
N VAL A 108 -1.35 -14.29 -6.62
CA VAL A 108 -0.63 -14.80 -5.45
C VAL A 108 0.61 -15.60 -5.83
N LYS A 109 0.55 -16.41 -6.89
CA LYS A 109 1.71 -17.14 -7.41
C LYS A 109 2.86 -16.19 -7.77
N LYS A 110 2.57 -15.08 -8.43
CA LYS A 110 3.56 -14.07 -8.81
C LYS A 110 4.08 -13.30 -7.61
N LEU A 111 3.21 -13.01 -6.62
CA LEU A 111 3.65 -12.41 -5.36
C LEU A 111 4.67 -13.32 -4.64
N GLN A 112 4.43 -14.63 -4.59
CA GLN A 112 5.38 -15.59 -4.03
C GLN A 112 6.72 -15.62 -4.78
N GLU A 113 6.68 -15.56 -6.12
CA GLU A 113 7.90 -15.45 -6.93
C GLU A 113 8.68 -14.17 -6.61
N ASN A 114 7.97 -13.04 -6.45
CA ASN A 114 8.56 -11.75 -6.11
C ASN A 114 9.16 -11.76 -4.69
N ILE A 115 8.47 -12.38 -3.71
CA ILE A 115 8.96 -12.55 -2.34
C ILE A 115 10.28 -13.36 -2.35
N LYS A 116 10.29 -14.49 -3.07
CA LYS A 116 11.50 -15.31 -3.21
C LYS A 116 12.65 -14.55 -3.87
N LYS A 117 12.36 -13.81 -4.95
CA LYS A 117 13.35 -13.00 -5.68
C LYS A 117 13.92 -11.88 -4.81
N ARG A 118 13.08 -11.24 -3.98
CA ARG A 118 13.50 -10.19 -3.02
C ARG A 118 14.39 -10.73 -1.90
N ASN A 119 14.25 -12.02 -1.56
CA ASN A 119 15.10 -12.78 -0.66
C ASN A 119 15.29 -12.19 0.74
N ARG A 120 14.20 -11.70 1.36
CA ARG A 120 14.20 -11.32 2.78
C ARG A 120 13.88 -12.55 3.62
N ASP A 121 14.78 -12.94 4.53
CA ASP A 121 14.70 -14.19 5.28
C ASP A 121 13.37 -14.38 6.02
N TYR A 122 12.87 -13.34 6.68
CA TYR A 122 11.64 -13.40 7.47
C TYR A 122 10.36 -13.46 6.63
N GLU A 123 10.43 -13.16 5.32
CA GLU A 123 9.26 -13.20 4.41
C GLU A 123 9.11 -14.55 3.69
N GLN A 124 10.12 -15.41 3.72
CA GLN A 124 10.14 -16.65 2.92
C GLN A 124 9.07 -17.67 3.34
N SER A 125 8.52 -17.54 4.55
CA SER A 125 7.49 -18.43 5.08
C SER A 125 6.06 -17.90 4.95
N ILE A 126 5.84 -16.76 4.27
CA ILE A 126 4.50 -16.16 4.11
C ILE A 126 3.58 -17.13 3.34
N PRO A 127 2.43 -17.56 3.93
CA PRO A 127 1.51 -18.49 3.28
C PRO A 127 0.73 -17.84 2.13
N ASN A 128 0.34 -18.65 1.13
CA ASN A 128 -0.51 -18.19 0.04
C ASN A 128 -1.86 -17.65 0.52
N ASP A 129 -2.47 -18.32 1.50
CA ASP A 129 -3.78 -17.93 2.05
C ASP A 129 -3.73 -16.55 2.71
N TYR A 130 -2.62 -16.21 3.36
CA TYR A 130 -2.40 -14.87 3.91
C TYR A 130 -2.38 -13.81 2.82
N LEU A 131 -1.63 -14.05 1.73
CA LEU A 131 -1.57 -13.13 0.59
C LEU A 131 -2.93 -13.00 -0.09
N PHE A 132 -3.66 -14.10 -0.24
CA PHE A 132 -5.01 -14.09 -0.79
C PHE A 132 -5.96 -13.27 0.09
N THR A 133 -5.96 -13.48 1.40
CA THR A 133 -6.78 -12.73 2.36
C THR A 133 -6.49 -11.25 2.31
N LEU A 134 -5.22 -10.85 2.20
CA LEU A 134 -4.84 -9.45 2.03
C LEU A 134 -5.41 -8.87 0.73
N GLN A 135 -5.26 -9.56 -0.40
CA GLN A 135 -5.79 -9.09 -1.69
C GLN A 135 -7.31 -8.89 -1.64
N GLU A 136 -8.05 -9.85 -1.08
CA GLU A 136 -9.49 -9.73 -0.89
C GLU A 136 -9.84 -8.53 0.01
N THR A 137 -9.10 -8.34 1.09
CA THR A 137 -9.31 -7.22 2.02
C THR A 137 -9.11 -5.87 1.33
N TYR A 138 -8.06 -5.72 0.50
CA TYR A 138 -7.83 -4.52 -0.30
C TYR A 138 -8.96 -4.27 -1.31
N THR A 139 -9.30 -5.30 -2.09
CA THR A 139 -10.31 -5.20 -3.15
C THR A 139 -11.68 -4.84 -2.58
N GLN A 140 -12.07 -5.48 -1.49
CA GLN A 140 -13.33 -5.19 -0.79
C GLN A 140 -13.36 -3.77 -0.25
N TYR A 141 -12.26 -3.33 0.38
CA TYR A 141 -12.17 -1.98 0.93
C TYR A 141 -12.29 -0.91 -0.15
N ILE A 142 -11.53 -1.02 -1.23
CA ILE A 142 -11.56 -0.08 -2.36
C ILE A 142 -12.98 0.01 -2.93
N LYS A 143 -13.64 -1.13 -3.11
CA LYS A 143 -15.01 -1.20 -3.63
C LYS A 143 -16.04 -0.58 -2.68
N GLN A 144 -15.96 -0.88 -1.39
CA GLN A 144 -16.93 -0.41 -0.38
C GLN A 144 -16.84 1.11 -0.15
N HIS A 145 -15.66 1.69 -0.27
CA HIS A 145 -15.44 3.12 -0.01
C HIS A 145 -15.42 3.96 -1.30
N ASN A 146 -15.77 3.35 -2.43
CA ASN A 146 -15.85 4.02 -3.73
C ASN A 146 -14.61 4.86 -4.06
N ILE A 147 -13.42 4.35 -3.71
CA ILE A 147 -12.15 5.06 -3.89
C ILE A 147 -11.83 5.14 -5.38
N LYS A 148 -11.52 6.33 -5.87
CA LYS A 148 -11.03 6.54 -7.23
C LYS A 148 -9.74 5.74 -7.45
N THR A 149 -9.84 4.67 -8.21
CA THR A 149 -8.75 3.69 -8.35
C THR A 149 -8.54 3.27 -9.79
N LEU A 150 -7.30 3.38 -10.25
CA LEU A 150 -6.83 2.69 -11.46
C LEU A 150 -6.43 1.27 -11.08
N TYR A 151 -7.24 0.30 -11.45
CA TYR A 151 -6.98 -1.11 -11.21
C TYR A 151 -6.18 -1.69 -12.37
N VAL A 152 -4.92 -1.99 -12.13
CA VAL A 152 -3.98 -2.50 -13.14
C VAL A 152 -3.74 -3.99 -12.92
N ASP A 153 -4.01 -4.83 -13.92
CA ASP A 153 -3.54 -6.22 -13.90
C ASP A 153 -2.04 -6.25 -14.14
N ALA A 154 -1.29 -6.45 -13.06
CA ALA A 154 0.17 -6.47 -13.06
C ALA A 154 0.77 -7.89 -13.04
N GLY A 155 -0.03 -8.93 -13.32
CA GLY A 155 0.43 -10.32 -13.31
C GLY A 155 1.61 -10.57 -14.26
N ASN A 156 1.60 -9.94 -15.43
CA ASN A 156 2.65 -10.03 -16.45
C ASN A 156 3.41 -8.71 -16.61
N ALA A 157 3.21 -7.73 -15.73
CA ALA A 157 3.85 -6.44 -15.86
C ALA A 157 5.38 -6.53 -15.65
N ASP A 158 6.11 -5.87 -16.53
CA ASP A 158 7.54 -5.59 -16.40
C ASP A 158 7.78 -4.10 -16.60
N PHE A 159 7.77 -3.35 -15.50
CA PHE A 159 7.96 -1.90 -15.54
C PHE A 159 9.44 -1.48 -15.67
N LEU A 160 10.37 -2.43 -15.55
CA LEU A 160 11.80 -2.17 -15.68
C LEU A 160 12.32 -2.52 -17.09
N GLY A 161 11.83 -3.63 -17.65
CA GLY A 161 12.27 -4.13 -18.97
C GLY A 161 11.38 -3.66 -20.13
N ASN A 162 10.15 -3.21 -19.83
CA ASN A 162 9.20 -2.76 -20.86
C ASN A 162 8.65 -1.37 -20.52
N GLU A 163 9.20 -0.34 -21.15
CA GLU A 163 8.77 1.05 -20.97
C GLU A 163 7.31 1.28 -21.38
N GLU A 164 6.75 0.48 -22.27
CA GLU A 164 5.36 0.62 -22.72
C GLU A 164 4.38 0.40 -21.56
N HIS A 165 4.64 -0.56 -20.69
CA HIS A 165 3.83 -0.81 -19.52
C HIS A 165 3.75 0.44 -18.60
N LEU A 166 4.87 1.12 -18.39
CA LEU A 166 4.92 2.35 -17.61
C LEU A 166 4.19 3.50 -18.33
N LYS A 167 4.40 3.66 -19.62
CA LYS A 167 3.75 4.71 -20.43
C LYS A 167 2.23 4.59 -20.42
N ILE A 168 1.70 3.36 -20.43
CA ILE A 168 0.24 3.14 -20.34
C ILE A 168 -0.30 3.70 -19.01
N ILE A 169 0.39 3.46 -17.88
CA ILE A 169 -0.03 4.00 -16.58
C ILE A 169 0.08 5.53 -16.56
N ILE A 170 1.18 6.09 -17.06
CA ILE A 170 1.39 7.53 -17.15
C ILE A 170 0.26 8.19 -17.96
N ASN A 171 -0.01 7.68 -19.16
CA ASN A 171 -1.10 8.18 -20.03
C ASN A 171 -2.49 8.02 -19.39
N ALA A 172 -2.65 7.04 -18.51
CA ALA A 172 -3.89 6.88 -17.76
C ALA A 172 -4.03 7.95 -16.67
N LEU A 173 -2.95 8.37 -16.03
CA LEU A 173 -2.98 9.43 -15.02
C LEU A 173 -3.33 10.81 -15.58
N ASP A 174 -3.12 11.04 -16.88
CA ASP A 174 -3.47 12.30 -17.55
C ASP A 174 -4.96 12.42 -17.88
N LYS A 175 -5.77 11.41 -17.55
CA LYS A 175 -7.22 11.41 -17.79
C LYS A 175 -7.99 11.76 -16.52
N GLU A 176 -9.19 12.29 -16.70
CA GLU A 176 -10.14 12.49 -15.61
C GLU A 176 -10.94 11.21 -15.36
N TYR A 177 -11.18 10.92 -14.08
CA TYR A 177 -11.95 9.77 -13.64
C TYR A 177 -12.97 10.16 -12.58
N GLU A 178 -14.13 9.56 -12.63
CA GLU A 178 -15.12 9.54 -11.56
C GLU A 178 -14.62 8.70 -10.38
N ASP A 179 -15.28 8.80 -9.22
CA ASP A 179 -15.01 7.89 -8.11
C ASP A 179 -15.36 6.44 -8.48
N GLY A 180 -14.59 5.47 -7.97
CA GLY A 180 -14.75 4.06 -8.26
C GLY A 180 -13.55 3.42 -8.96
N GLN A 181 -13.78 2.23 -9.52
CA GLN A 181 -12.71 1.42 -10.10
C GLN A 181 -12.68 1.53 -11.63
N HIS A 182 -11.51 1.86 -12.17
CA HIS A 182 -11.22 1.97 -13.60
C HIS A 182 -10.14 0.96 -13.97
N TYR A 183 -10.45 0.02 -14.85
CA TYR A 183 -9.57 -1.08 -15.18
C TYR A 183 -8.62 -0.71 -16.31
N ILE A 184 -7.34 -1.03 -16.13
CA ILE A 184 -6.28 -0.85 -17.11
C ILE A 184 -5.65 -2.21 -17.40
N THR A 185 -5.63 -2.58 -18.66
CA THR A 185 -4.98 -3.80 -19.15
C THR A 185 -3.62 -3.44 -19.73
N LEU A 186 -2.58 -4.14 -19.31
CA LEU A 186 -1.27 -4.10 -19.92
C LEU A 186 -1.18 -5.18 -21.00
N PRO A 187 -0.54 -4.91 -22.15
CA PRO A 187 -0.39 -5.86 -23.26
C PRO A 187 0.49 -7.06 -22.91
#